data_26b3fe051fe2c7894d911d06d5ac69da
#
_entry.id   26b3fe051fe2c7894d911d06d5ac69da
#
_cell.length_a   1.000
_cell.length_b   1.000
_cell.length_c   1.000
_cell.angle_alpha   90.00
_cell.angle_beta   90.00
_cell.angle_gamma   90.00
#
_symmetry.space_group_name_H-M   'P 1'
#
loop_
_entity.id
_entity.type
_entity.pdbx_description
1 polymer ?
#
loop_
_entity_poly.entity_id
_entity_poly.type
_entity_poly.pdbx_seq_one_letter_code
_entity_poly.pdbx_strand_id
1 'polypeptide(L)'
;MVETHTRILGIAPYDGMRTAMEQAAQAYPNVELEVYTGDLEEGQAIVQSMTPNSYDCIISRGGTATLIRQVTDLPVVDIHISVYDVLRTMKLAENYTSLYAIVGFPSITEPAHTLCSLLNFDLDILTVRSAEEVRHTLERLKQGGY
;
A
#
# COMPACT_ATOMS: atom_id res chain seq x y z
N MET A 1 -21.49 -27.13 -15.24
CA MET A 1 -20.88 -25.78 -15.11
C MET A 1 -19.43 -25.99 -14.72
N VAL A 2 -18.52 -25.41 -15.47
CA VAL A 2 -17.10 -25.41 -15.08
C VAL A 2 -17.01 -24.41 -13.94
N GLU A 3 -16.69 -24.86 -12.72
CA GLU A 3 -16.33 -23.94 -11.64
C GLU A 3 -15.02 -23.24 -12.06
N THR A 4 -15.14 -21.98 -12.43
CA THR A 4 -13.96 -21.16 -12.75
C THR A 4 -13.26 -20.83 -11.44
N HIS A 5 -12.16 -21.52 -11.15
CA HIS A 5 -11.27 -21.14 -10.08
C HIS A 5 -10.47 -19.91 -10.51
N THR A 6 -10.51 -18.87 -9.70
CA THR A 6 -9.69 -17.66 -9.90
C THR A 6 -8.39 -17.81 -9.12
N ARG A 7 -7.26 -17.75 -9.82
CA ARG A 7 -5.93 -17.82 -9.21
C ARG A 7 -5.41 -16.42 -8.93
N ILE A 8 -5.20 -16.13 -7.68
CA ILE A 8 -4.80 -14.80 -7.19
C ILE A 8 -3.41 -14.88 -6.58
N LEU A 9 -2.54 -13.97 -6.99
CA LEU A 9 -1.26 -13.72 -6.34
C LEU A 9 -1.41 -12.58 -5.34
N GLY A 10 -1.23 -12.86 -4.06
CA GLY A 10 -1.16 -11.87 -3.00
C GLY A 10 0.28 -11.43 -2.75
N ILE A 11 0.55 -10.13 -2.82
CA ILE A 11 1.82 -9.55 -2.38
C ILE A 11 1.54 -8.70 -1.16
N ALA A 12 1.93 -9.22 -0.01
CA ALA A 12 1.72 -8.56 1.29
C ALA A 12 2.96 -7.78 1.69
N PRO A 13 2.88 -6.47 1.92
CA PRO A 13 4.01 -5.67 2.39
C PRO A 13 4.58 -6.12 3.74
N TYR A 14 3.78 -6.82 4.56
CA TYR A 14 4.17 -7.30 5.89
C TYR A 14 3.34 -8.53 6.30
N ASP A 15 3.84 -9.31 7.26
CA ASP A 15 3.26 -10.61 7.64
C ASP A 15 1.82 -10.53 8.18
N GLY A 16 1.47 -9.45 8.88
CA GLY A 16 0.10 -9.24 9.34
C GLY A 16 -0.90 -9.13 8.18
N MET A 17 -0.51 -8.48 7.07
CA MET A 17 -1.33 -8.41 5.86
C MET A 17 -1.41 -9.78 5.17
N ARG A 18 -0.30 -10.52 5.13
CA ARG A 18 -0.28 -11.90 4.62
C ARG A 18 -1.29 -12.77 5.34
N THR A 19 -1.25 -12.78 6.66
CA THR A 19 -2.18 -13.54 7.49
C THR A 19 -3.63 -13.13 7.23
N ALA A 20 -3.91 -11.83 7.12
CA ALA A 20 -5.24 -11.32 6.82
C ALA A 20 -5.75 -11.76 5.43
N MET A 21 -4.89 -11.73 4.41
CA MET A 21 -5.22 -12.21 3.06
C MET A 21 -5.53 -13.71 3.06
N GLU A 22 -4.69 -14.53 3.70
CA GLU A 22 -4.87 -15.98 3.80
C GLU A 22 -6.17 -16.33 4.56
N GLN A 23 -6.48 -15.63 5.63
CA GLN A 23 -7.74 -15.83 6.38
C GLN A 23 -8.96 -15.43 5.55
N ALA A 24 -8.90 -14.30 4.86
CA ALA A 24 -10.01 -13.83 4.01
C ALA A 24 -10.31 -14.82 2.87
N ALA A 25 -9.28 -15.42 2.26
CA ALA A 25 -9.44 -16.38 1.17
C ALA A 25 -10.22 -17.64 1.58
N GLN A 26 -10.19 -18.03 2.86
CA GLN A 26 -10.92 -19.21 3.37
C GLN A 26 -12.45 -19.07 3.21
N ALA A 27 -12.98 -17.87 3.10
CA ALA A 27 -14.39 -17.62 2.88
C ALA A 27 -14.81 -17.79 1.39
N TYR A 28 -13.85 -17.98 0.48
CA TYR A 28 -14.09 -18.00 -0.96
C TYR A 28 -13.56 -19.29 -1.59
N PRO A 29 -14.34 -20.39 -1.63
CA PRO A 29 -13.86 -21.70 -2.09
C PRO A 29 -13.44 -21.73 -3.58
N ASN A 30 -13.90 -20.76 -4.37
CA ASN A 30 -13.56 -20.65 -5.80
C ASN A 30 -12.30 -19.78 -6.05
N VAL A 31 -11.62 -19.35 -4.98
CA VAL A 31 -10.40 -18.56 -5.05
C VAL A 31 -9.22 -19.42 -4.59
N GLU A 32 -8.22 -19.53 -5.44
CA GLU A 32 -6.91 -20.07 -5.11
C GLU A 32 -5.97 -18.89 -4.88
N LEU A 33 -5.63 -18.63 -3.63
CA LEU A 33 -4.75 -17.53 -3.24
C LEU A 33 -3.39 -18.06 -2.81
N GLU A 34 -2.34 -17.55 -3.46
CA GLU A 34 -0.95 -17.76 -3.05
C GLU A 34 -0.37 -16.41 -2.61
N VAL A 35 0.17 -16.32 -1.39
CA VAL A 35 0.64 -15.06 -0.82
C VAL A 35 2.13 -15.12 -0.53
N TYR A 36 2.83 -14.06 -0.96
CA TYR A 36 4.23 -13.80 -0.62
C TYR A 36 4.34 -12.49 0.14
N THR A 37 5.28 -12.43 1.09
CA THR A 37 5.61 -11.20 1.79
C THR A 37 6.75 -10.49 1.07
N GLY A 38 6.57 -9.22 0.73
CA GLY A 38 7.58 -8.35 0.13
C GLY A 38 7.05 -6.93 0.03
N ASP A 39 7.80 -5.98 0.57
CA ASP A 39 7.44 -4.57 0.53
C ASP A 39 8.11 -3.85 -0.64
N LEU A 40 7.43 -2.88 -1.22
CA LEU A 40 7.91 -2.01 -2.29
C LEU A 40 8.65 -2.78 -3.41
N GLU A 41 9.94 -2.52 -3.61
CA GLU A 41 10.77 -3.14 -4.64
C GLU A 41 10.94 -4.66 -4.46
N GLU A 42 10.87 -5.16 -3.23
CA GLU A 42 10.83 -6.60 -2.96
C GLU A 42 9.57 -7.24 -3.54
N GLY A 43 8.41 -6.63 -3.29
CA GLY A 43 7.13 -7.07 -3.86
C GLY A 43 7.14 -7.03 -5.39
N GLN A 44 7.71 -5.99 -5.97
CA GLN A 44 7.89 -5.86 -7.41
C GLN A 44 8.79 -6.98 -7.99
N ALA A 45 9.92 -7.27 -7.32
CA ALA A 45 10.84 -8.33 -7.74
C ALA A 45 10.20 -9.72 -7.68
N ILE A 46 9.37 -9.99 -6.68
CA ILE A 46 8.61 -11.25 -6.59
C ILE A 46 7.73 -11.40 -7.83
N VAL A 47 6.95 -10.38 -8.19
CA VAL A 47 6.06 -10.44 -9.37
C VAL A 47 6.86 -10.64 -10.66
N GLN A 48 8.00 -9.98 -10.82
CA GLN A 48 8.87 -10.15 -12.00
C GLN A 48 9.44 -11.58 -12.11
N SER A 49 9.61 -12.28 -11.01
CA SER A 49 10.11 -13.67 -10.98
C SER A 49 9.04 -14.71 -11.27
N MET A 50 7.76 -14.35 -11.28
CA MET A 50 6.66 -15.29 -11.49
C MET A 50 6.56 -15.72 -12.96
N THR A 51 6.11 -16.98 -13.14
CA THR A 51 5.84 -17.48 -14.48
C THR A 51 4.67 -16.72 -15.11
N PRO A 52 4.80 -16.21 -16.34
CA PRO A 52 3.70 -15.55 -17.03
C PRO A 52 2.44 -16.44 -17.08
N ASN A 53 1.27 -15.81 -16.93
CA ASN A 53 -0.05 -16.46 -16.96
C ASN A 53 -0.31 -17.51 -15.84
N SER A 54 0.45 -17.47 -14.75
CA SER A 54 0.20 -18.35 -13.60
C SER A 54 -0.98 -17.89 -12.75
N TYR A 55 -1.34 -16.60 -12.82
CA TYR A 55 -2.39 -15.97 -12.04
C TYR A 55 -3.31 -15.14 -12.93
N ASP A 56 -4.55 -14.93 -12.46
CA ASP A 56 -5.56 -14.12 -13.14
C ASP A 56 -5.50 -12.64 -12.70
N CYS A 57 -5.10 -12.39 -11.46
CA CYS A 57 -4.88 -11.04 -10.94
C CYS A 57 -3.92 -11.05 -9.75
N ILE A 58 -3.49 -9.86 -9.37
CA ILE A 58 -2.65 -9.62 -8.21
C ILE A 58 -3.40 -8.76 -7.20
N ILE A 59 -3.29 -9.09 -5.92
CA ILE A 59 -3.77 -8.25 -4.81
C ILE A 59 -2.57 -7.76 -4.01
N SER A 60 -2.49 -6.47 -3.79
CA SER A 60 -1.47 -5.86 -2.95
C SER A 60 -2.01 -4.57 -2.31
N ARG A 61 -1.15 -3.78 -1.68
CA ARG A 61 -1.54 -2.56 -0.99
C ARG A 61 -0.57 -1.42 -1.22
N GLY A 62 -1.14 -0.22 -1.36
CA GLY A 62 -0.42 1.05 -1.29
C GLY A 62 0.74 1.17 -2.27
N GLY A 63 1.92 1.58 -1.77
CA GLY A 63 3.12 1.77 -2.58
C GLY A 63 3.57 0.52 -3.30
N THR A 64 3.48 -0.64 -2.65
CA THR A 64 3.82 -1.94 -3.26
C THR A 64 2.91 -2.23 -4.45
N ALA A 65 1.59 -2.02 -4.34
CA ALA A 65 0.66 -2.17 -5.45
C ALA A 65 0.99 -1.19 -6.60
N THR A 66 1.38 0.03 -6.27
CA THR A 66 1.78 1.05 -7.26
C THR A 66 3.01 0.60 -8.06
N LEU A 67 4.04 0.06 -7.39
CA LEU A 67 5.25 -0.42 -8.05
C LEU A 67 4.98 -1.69 -8.87
N ILE A 68 4.16 -2.61 -8.38
CA ILE A 68 3.79 -3.83 -9.10
C ILE A 68 3.11 -3.51 -10.43
N ARG A 69 2.23 -2.51 -10.49
CA ARG A 69 1.58 -2.08 -11.76
C ARG A 69 2.55 -1.66 -12.85
N GLN A 70 3.78 -1.29 -12.50
CA GLN A 70 4.79 -0.87 -13.46
C GLN A 70 5.46 -2.05 -14.19
N VAL A 71 5.32 -3.28 -13.67
CA VAL A 71 6.06 -4.45 -14.14
C VAL A 71 5.18 -5.62 -14.57
N THR A 72 3.87 -5.44 -14.59
CA THR A 72 2.92 -6.49 -14.98
C THR A 72 1.74 -5.92 -15.75
N ASP A 73 1.21 -6.69 -16.70
CA ASP A 73 -0.05 -6.40 -17.39
C ASP A 73 -1.26 -7.03 -16.70
N LEU A 74 -1.05 -7.83 -15.65
CA LEU A 74 -2.15 -8.41 -14.87
C LEU A 74 -2.92 -7.31 -14.12
N PRO A 75 -4.23 -7.47 -13.95
CA PRO A 75 -5.01 -6.60 -13.08
C PRO A 75 -4.43 -6.61 -11.67
N VAL A 76 -4.14 -5.44 -11.11
CA VAL A 76 -3.66 -5.27 -9.73
C VAL A 76 -4.74 -4.61 -8.90
N VAL A 77 -5.30 -5.38 -7.97
CA VAL A 77 -6.27 -4.91 -6.98
C VAL A 77 -5.51 -4.32 -5.79
N ASP A 78 -5.75 -3.05 -5.52
CA ASP A 78 -5.16 -2.34 -4.40
C ASP A 78 -6.13 -2.38 -3.21
N ILE A 79 -5.66 -2.89 -2.08
CA ILE A 79 -6.39 -2.81 -0.81
C ILE A 79 -6.21 -1.40 -0.26
N HIS A 80 -7.22 -0.55 -0.48
CA HIS A 80 -7.17 0.84 -0.10
C HIS A 80 -7.06 1.04 1.42
N ILE A 81 -6.33 2.07 1.80
CA ILE A 81 -6.33 2.59 3.18
C ILE A 81 -7.63 3.36 3.38
N SER A 82 -8.30 3.11 4.49
CA SER A 82 -9.49 3.86 4.86
C SER A 82 -9.15 5.32 5.14
N VAL A 83 -9.97 6.23 4.61
CA VAL A 83 -9.89 7.67 4.94
C VAL A 83 -10.01 7.89 6.46
N TYR A 84 -10.79 7.04 7.14
CA TYR A 84 -10.91 7.06 8.60
C TYR A 84 -9.59 6.76 9.31
N ASP A 85 -8.79 5.80 8.81
CA ASP A 85 -7.48 5.47 9.39
C ASP A 85 -6.49 6.61 9.22
N VAL A 86 -6.52 7.29 8.07
CA VAL A 86 -5.71 8.49 7.83
C VAL A 86 -6.13 9.60 8.80
N LEU A 87 -7.42 9.88 8.92
CA LEU A 87 -7.95 10.88 9.85
C LEU A 87 -7.58 10.57 11.30
N ARG A 88 -7.73 9.32 11.73
CA ARG A 88 -7.38 8.87 13.08
C ARG A 88 -5.89 9.11 13.36
N THR A 89 -5.02 8.80 12.42
CA THR A 89 -3.58 9.03 12.55
C THR A 89 -3.26 10.51 12.66
N MET A 90 -3.89 11.35 11.82
CA MET A 90 -3.75 12.80 11.88
C MET A 90 -4.18 13.36 13.25
N LYS A 91 -5.32 12.88 13.77
CA LYS A 91 -5.82 13.30 15.09
C LYS A 91 -4.91 12.85 16.24
N LEU A 92 -4.28 11.71 16.15
CA LEU A 92 -3.29 11.27 17.13
C LEU A 92 -2.04 12.16 17.09
N ALA A 93 -1.61 12.57 15.91
CA ALA A 93 -0.45 13.45 15.75
C ALA A 93 -0.66 14.86 16.33
N GLU A 94 -1.88 15.38 16.32
CA GLU A 94 -2.20 16.67 16.95
C GLU A 94 -1.82 16.74 18.46
N ASN A 95 -1.73 15.61 19.14
CA ASN A 95 -1.33 15.56 20.56
C ASN A 95 0.18 15.76 20.78
N TYR A 96 0.97 15.74 19.73
CA TYR A 96 2.41 16.00 19.81
C TYR A 96 2.69 17.49 19.60
N THR A 97 3.63 18.01 20.38
CA THR A 97 4.02 19.45 20.33
C THR A 97 5.08 19.74 19.28
N SER A 98 5.60 18.71 18.61
CA SER A 98 6.62 18.83 17.57
C SER A 98 5.98 19.05 16.21
N LEU A 99 6.75 19.61 15.27
CA LEU A 99 6.38 19.64 13.87
C LEU A 99 6.23 18.22 13.35
N TYR A 100 5.22 17.96 12.54
CA TYR A 100 5.00 16.66 11.91
C TYR A 100 4.53 16.85 10.46
N ALA A 101 4.89 15.91 9.63
CA ALA A 101 4.50 15.87 8.23
C ALA A 101 3.99 14.47 7.86
N ILE A 102 3.17 14.39 6.84
CA ILE A 102 2.76 13.11 6.25
C ILE A 102 3.67 12.83 5.06
N VAL A 103 4.34 11.68 5.08
CA VAL A 103 5.13 11.17 3.95
C VAL A 103 4.52 9.86 3.52
N GLY A 104 4.16 9.74 2.26
CA GLY A 104 3.54 8.51 1.78
C GLY A 104 3.36 8.45 0.27
N PHE A 105 2.96 7.29 -0.20
CA PHE A 105 2.52 7.09 -1.58
C PHE A 105 1.17 7.77 -1.85
N PRO A 106 0.78 7.97 -3.12
CA PRO A 106 -0.47 8.65 -3.47
C PRO A 106 -1.70 8.10 -2.75
N SER A 107 -1.78 6.79 -2.52
CA SER A 107 -2.87 6.14 -1.77
C SER A 107 -3.05 6.64 -0.33
N ILE A 108 -2.03 7.25 0.26
CA ILE A 108 -2.06 7.89 1.59
C ILE A 108 -2.21 9.40 1.46
N THR A 109 -1.42 10.01 0.58
CA THR A 109 -1.33 11.47 0.51
C THR A 109 -2.54 12.12 -0.14
N GLU A 110 -3.21 11.48 -1.10
CA GLU A 110 -4.44 11.99 -1.71
C GLU A 110 -5.60 12.11 -0.69
N PRO A 111 -5.93 11.07 0.11
CA PRO A 111 -6.89 11.20 1.20
C PRO A 111 -6.47 12.23 2.24
N ALA A 112 -5.18 12.32 2.58
CA ALA A 112 -4.67 13.29 3.54
C ALA A 112 -4.86 14.73 3.06
N HIS A 113 -4.57 15.03 1.80
CA HIS A 113 -4.84 16.35 1.19
C HIS A 113 -6.32 16.71 1.26
N THR A 114 -7.20 15.76 0.95
CA THR A 114 -8.65 15.96 1.03
C THR A 114 -9.08 16.28 2.46
N LEU A 115 -8.60 15.53 3.45
CA LEU A 115 -8.90 15.75 4.86
C LEU A 115 -8.37 17.11 5.35
N CYS A 116 -7.14 17.47 4.99
CA CYS A 116 -6.57 18.78 5.33
C CYS A 116 -7.43 19.92 4.78
N SER A 117 -7.88 19.82 3.53
CA SER A 117 -8.75 20.81 2.92
C SER A 117 -10.12 20.91 3.61
N LEU A 118 -10.75 19.78 3.94
CA LEU A 118 -12.07 19.74 4.55
C LEU A 118 -12.08 20.18 6.01
N LEU A 119 -11.02 19.89 6.74
CA LEU A 119 -10.94 20.08 8.19
C LEU A 119 -10.06 21.27 8.59
N ASN A 120 -9.51 22.00 7.61
CA ASN A 120 -8.58 23.12 7.82
C ASN A 120 -7.35 22.74 8.65
N PHE A 121 -6.80 21.54 8.41
CA PHE A 121 -5.49 21.17 8.95
C PHE A 121 -4.38 21.82 8.13
N ASP A 122 -3.43 22.42 8.82
CA ASP A 122 -2.20 22.94 8.23
C ASP A 122 -1.07 21.92 8.46
N LEU A 123 -0.84 21.07 7.46
CA LEU A 123 0.08 19.94 7.50
C LEU A 123 0.89 19.86 6.22
N ASP A 124 2.19 19.64 6.37
CA ASP A 124 3.04 19.29 5.23
C ASP A 124 2.78 17.87 4.80
N ILE A 125 2.42 17.67 3.53
CA ILE A 125 2.16 16.38 2.91
C ILE A 125 3.12 16.20 1.74
N LEU A 126 3.95 15.16 1.82
CA LEU A 126 4.98 14.85 0.84
C LEU A 126 4.68 13.51 0.19
N THR A 127 4.39 13.54 -1.10
CA THR A 127 4.14 12.33 -1.88
C THR A 127 5.43 11.77 -2.41
N VAL A 128 5.65 10.47 -2.20
CA VAL A 128 6.81 9.71 -2.67
C VAL A 128 6.35 8.55 -3.55
N ARG A 129 7.22 8.07 -4.44
CA ARG A 129 6.90 7.02 -5.41
C ARG A 129 7.88 5.84 -5.42
N SER A 130 8.91 5.90 -4.56
CA SER A 130 9.90 4.82 -4.42
C SER A 130 10.47 4.80 -3.00
N ALA A 131 11.11 3.70 -2.60
CA ALA A 131 11.78 3.59 -1.31
C ALA A 131 12.98 4.56 -1.20
N GLU A 132 13.63 4.86 -2.31
CA GLU A 132 14.72 5.84 -2.35
C GLU A 132 14.21 7.25 -2.05
N GLU A 133 13.08 7.65 -2.65
CA GLU A 133 12.43 8.93 -2.36
C GLU A 133 12.01 9.03 -0.90
N VAL A 134 11.51 7.94 -0.30
CA VAL A 134 11.17 7.91 1.14
C VAL A 134 12.40 8.27 1.98
N ARG A 135 13.52 7.57 1.75
CA ARG A 135 14.76 7.82 2.52
C ARG A 135 15.24 9.26 2.39
N HIS A 136 15.33 9.74 1.16
CA HIS A 136 15.76 11.11 0.87
C HIS A 136 14.83 12.16 1.52
N THR A 137 13.53 11.94 1.44
CA THR A 137 12.54 12.84 2.04
C THR A 137 12.64 12.88 3.56
N LEU A 138 12.81 11.71 4.22
CA LEU A 138 12.98 11.63 5.66
C LEU A 138 14.27 12.31 6.14
N GLU A 139 15.38 12.19 5.41
CA GLU A 139 16.62 12.89 5.72
C GLU A 139 16.45 14.41 5.64
N ARG A 140 15.78 14.91 4.61
CA ARG A 140 15.45 16.34 4.47
C ARG A 140 14.59 16.86 5.61
N LEU A 141 13.55 16.10 6.00
CA LEU A 141 12.67 16.49 7.10
C LEU A 141 13.43 16.58 8.43
N LYS A 142 14.28 15.60 8.74
CA LYS A 142 15.13 15.65 9.95
C LYS A 142 16.03 16.88 10.00
N GLN A 143 16.57 17.31 8.85
CA GLN A 143 17.38 18.54 8.76
C GLN A 143 16.52 19.80 8.93
N GLY A 144 15.25 19.75 8.57
CA GLY A 144 14.27 20.85 8.69
C GLY A 144 13.61 20.97 10.07
N GLY A 145 13.92 20.08 11.03
CA GLY A 145 13.41 20.16 12.41
C GLY A 145 12.11 19.37 12.67
N TYR A 146 11.73 18.45 11.76
CA TYR A 146 10.62 17.51 11.95
C TYR A 146 11.01 16.33 12.82
#